data_4cc62f52f9b2d8eaa54e6d4d243bd9a3
#
_entry.id   4cc62f52f9b2d8eaa54e6d4d243bd9a3
#
_cell.length_a   1.000
_cell.length_b   1.000
_cell.length_c   1.000
_cell.angle_alpha   90.00
_cell.angle_beta   90.00
_cell.angle_gamma   90.00
#
_symmetry.space_group_name_H-M   'P 1'
#
loop_
_entity.id
_entity.type
_entity.pdbx_description
1 polymer ?
#
loop_
_entity_poly.entity_id
_entity_poly.type
_entity_poly.pdbx_seq_one_letter_code
_entity_poly.pdbx_strand_id
1 'polypeptide(L)'
;MIRNQQFFEAKQALENFISKYQDDELSGTAHYWLGEIYLLKKEYRDAALIFAEGYQKFPISYKAPDMLFKLSTSLIIIDKKKDACNTLEKLINEFPKHKLANKAEKKLNSFDCINTIQ
;
A
#
# COMPACT_ATOMS: atom_id res chain seq x y z
N MET A 1 -7.11 13.68 -16.97
CA MET A 1 -7.19 13.91 -15.52
C MET A 1 -8.53 13.40 -14.99
N ILE A 2 -8.52 12.64 -13.93
CA ILE A 2 -9.74 12.06 -13.35
C ILE A 2 -10.47 13.11 -12.54
N ARG A 3 -11.75 13.31 -12.83
CA ARG A 3 -12.59 14.27 -12.11
C ARG A 3 -13.04 13.65 -10.78
N ASN A 4 -13.46 14.50 -9.83
CA ASN A 4 -13.95 14.04 -8.53
C ASN A 4 -15.07 13.01 -8.64
N GLN A 5 -15.97 13.19 -9.60
CA GLN A 5 -17.07 12.24 -9.82
C GLN A 5 -16.54 10.88 -10.28
N GLN A 6 -15.49 10.87 -11.11
CA GLN A 6 -14.87 9.63 -11.59
C GLN A 6 -14.18 8.90 -10.44
N PHE A 7 -13.53 9.64 -9.54
CA PHE A 7 -12.96 9.03 -8.32
C PHE A 7 -14.04 8.39 -7.47
N PHE A 8 -15.15 9.08 -7.28
CA PHE A 8 -16.25 8.56 -6.47
C PHE A 8 -16.82 7.27 -7.06
N GLU A 9 -17.06 7.27 -8.36
CA GLU A 9 -17.61 6.09 -9.05
C GLU A 9 -16.62 4.91 -9.02
N ALA A 10 -15.34 5.18 -9.27
CA ALA A 10 -14.32 4.14 -9.23
C ALA A 10 -14.16 3.57 -7.82
N LYS A 11 -14.17 4.44 -6.81
CA LYS A 11 -14.10 4.03 -5.42
C LYS A 11 -15.26 3.11 -5.06
N GLN A 12 -16.47 3.52 -5.41
CA GLN A 12 -17.66 2.70 -5.13
C GLN A 12 -17.60 1.35 -5.82
N ALA A 13 -17.19 1.33 -7.08
CA ALA A 13 -17.09 0.08 -7.83
C ALA A 13 -16.09 -0.87 -7.18
N LEU A 14 -14.95 -0.34 -6.73
CA LEU A 14 -13.92 -1.16 -6.07
C LEU A 14 -14.40 -1.65 -4.71
N GLU A 15 -15.04 -0.80 -3.94
CA GLU A 15 -15.60 -1.18 -2.63
C GLU A 15 -16.65 -2.26 -2.78
N ASN A 16 -17.53 -2.14 -3.77
CA ASN A 16 -18.55 -3.14 -4.04
C ASN A 16 -17.92 -4.47 -4.47
N PHE A 17 -16.88 -4.42 -5.30
CA PHE A 17 -16.18 -5.62 -5.73
C PHE A 17 -15.53 -6.34 -4.54
N ILE A 18 -14.84 -5.58 -3.70
CA ILE A 18 -14.18 -6.15 -2.51
C ILE A 18 -15.19 -6.79 -1.58
N SER A 19 -16.32 -6.13 -1.37
CA SER A 19 -17.39 -6.63 -0.50
C SER A 19 -18.01 -7.91 -1.04
N LYS A 20 -18.20 -7.97 -2.36
CA LYS A 20 -18.85 -9.12 -3.01
C LYS A 20 -17.91 -10.33 -3.15
N TYR A 21 -16.62 -10.07 -3.38
CA TYR A 21 -15.65 -11.12 -3.68
C TYR A 21 -14.53 -11.13 -2.63
N GLN A 22 -14.92 -11.29 -1.38
CA GLN A 22 -14.00 -11.15 -0.23
C GLN A 22 -12.82 -12.13 -0.27
N ASP A 23 -13.01 -13.31 -0.83
CA ASP A 23 -11.96 -14.34 -0.86
C ASP A 23 -11.29 -14.49 -2.22
N ASP A 24 -11.66 -13.67 -3.21
CA ASP A 24 -11.10 -13.74 -4.55
C ASP A 24 -9.77 -12.98 -4.60
N GLU A 25 -8.76 -13.57 -5.25
CA GLU A 25 -7.45 -12.94 -5.42
C GLU A 25 -7.53 -11.57 -6.08
N LEU A 26 -8.50 -11.37 -6.96
CA LEU A 26 -8.69 -10.06 -7.62
C LEU A 26 -9.05 -8.97 -6.62
N SER A 27 -9.56 -9.34 -5.43
CA SER A 27 -9.82 -8.36 -4.39
C SER A 27 -8.53 -7.78 -3.82
N GLY A 28 -7.43 -8.52 -3.87
CA GLY A 28 -6.11 -7.97 -3.54
C GLY A 28 -5.73 -6.85 -4.49
N THR A 29 -5.89 -7.09 -5.79
CA THR A 29 -5.66 -6.07 -6.81
C THR A 29 -6.61 -4.89 -6.64
N ALA A 30 -7.87 -5.16 -6.30
CA ALA A 30 -8.86 -4.11 -6.06
C ALA A 30 -8.47 -3.24 -4.86
N HIS A 31 -7.92 -3.83 -3.79
CA HIS A 31 -7.39 -3.06 -2.66
C HIS A 31 -6.27 -2.13 -3.11
N TYR A 32 -5.37 -2.62 -3.94
CA TYR A 32 -4.28 -1.79 -4.46
C TYR A 32 -4.83 -0.57 -5.19
N TRP A 33 -5.77 -0.76 -6.10
CA TRP A 33 -6.33 0.35 -6.86
C TRP A 33 -7.14 1.30 -6.00
N LEU A 34 -7.87 0.77 -5.03
CA LEU A 34 -8.60 1.60 -4.08
C LEU A 34 -7.65 2.47 -3.26
N GLY A 35 -6.55 1.88 -2.78
CA GLY A 35 -5.50 2.64 -2.08
C GLY A 35 -4.93 3.75 -2.96
N GLU A 36 -4.70 3.46 -4.25
CA GLU A 36 -4.21 4.47 -5.19
C GLU A 36 -5.17 5.64 -5.33
N ILE A 37 -6.47 5.37 -5.36
CA ILE A 37 -7.47 6.43 -5.42
C ILE A 37 -7.37 7.33 -4.19
N TYR A 38 -7.27 6.74 -3.00
CA TYR A 38 -7.11 7.52 -1.77
C TYR A 38 -5.83 8.36 -1.82
N LEU A 39 -4.72 7.80 -2.32
CA LEU A 39 -3.47 8.55 -2.48
C LEU A 39 -3.63 9.75 -3.40
N LEU A 40 -4.27 9.55 -4.54
CA LEU A 40 -4.49 10.63 -5.51
C LEU A 40 -5.35 11.74 -4.92
N LYS A 41 -6.27 11.39 -4.02
CA LYS A 41 -7.10 12.36 -3.31
C LYS A 41 -6.42 12.93 -2.07
N LYS A 42 -5.19 12.51 -1.79
CA LYS A 42 -4.42 12.95 -0.63
C LYS A 42 -5.05 12.52 0.70
N GLU A 43 -5.85 11.46 0.67
CA GLU A 43 -6.44 10.86 1.86
C GLU A 43 -5.50 9.76 2.36
N TYR A 44 -4.38 10.17 2.95
CA TYR A 44 -3.25 9.28 3.22
C TYR A 44 -3.52 8.25 4.30
N ARG A 45 -4.31 8.60 5.32
CA ARG A 45 -4.66 7.63 6.37
C ARG A 45 -5.52 6.51 5.83
N ASP A 46 -6.49 6.87 4.99
CA ASP A 46 -7.36 5.89 4.35
C ASP A 46 -6.57 5.02 3.39
N ALA A 47 -5.64 5.62 2.64
CA ALA A 47 -4.77 4.86 1.75
C ALA A 47 -3.95 3.83 2.53
N ALA A 48 -3.32 4.25 3.62
CA ALA A 48 -2.54 3.35 4.45
C ALA A 48 -3.37 2.18 4.96
N LEU A 49 -4.58 2.48 5.42
CA LEU A 49 -5.49 1.45 5.94
C LEU A 49 -5.84 0.41 4.88
N ILE A 50 -6.18 0.87 3.68
CA ILE A 50 -6.57 -0.01 2.57
C ILE A 50 -5.40 -0.84 2.08
N PHE A 51 -4.21 -0.25 1.94
CA PHE A 51 -3.03 -1.02 1.54
C PHE A 51 -2.67 -2.07 2.59
N ALA A 52 -2.74 -1.73 3.87
CA ALA A 52 -2.45 -2.67 4.95
C ALA A 52 -3.46 -3.82 4.94
N GLU A 53 -4.74 -3.50 4.81
CA GLU A 53 -5.79 -4.53 4.76
C GLU A 53 -5.62 -5.45 3.57
N GLY A 54 -5.34 -4.89 2.39
CA GLY A 54 -5.13 -5.67 1.18
C GLY A 54 -3.95 -6.62 1.31
N TYR A 55 -2.84 -6.12 1.86
CA TYR A 55 -1.67 -6.97 2.08
C TYR A 55 -1.97 -8.09 3.09
N GLN A 56 -2.64 -7.77 4.19
CA GLN A 56 -2.93 -8.75 5.23
C GLN A 56 -3.84 -9.87 4.72
N LYS A 57 -4.83 -9.52 3.92
CA LYS A 57 -5.77 -10.52 3.37
C LYS A 57 -5.19 -11.28 2.19
N PHE A 58 -4.36 -10.64 1.39
CA PHE A 58 -3.83 -11.21 0.14
C PHE A 58 -2.31 -11.07 0.08
N PRO A 59 -1.58 -11.70 1.02
CA PRO A 59 -0.13 -11.52 1.10
C PRO A 59 0.63 -12.11 -0.09
N ILE A 60 -0.01 -13.01 -0.84
CA ILE A 60 0.62 -13.59 -2.03
C ILE A 60 0.06 -13.02 -3.33
N SER A 61 -0.75 -11.97 -3.23
CA SER A 61 -1.27 -11.29 -4.41
C SER A 61 -0.12 -10.77 -5.28
N TYR A 62 -0.36 -10.74 -6.58
CA TYR A 62 0.57 -10.10 -7.52
C TYR A 62 0.90 -8.67 -7.11
N LYS A 63 -0.03 -7.98 -6.47
CA LYS A 63 0.14 -6.60 -6.03
C LYS A 63 0.66 -6.47 -4.58
N ALA A 64 0.95 -7.56 -3.91
CA ALA A 64 1.39 -7.48 -2.51
C ALA A 64 2.64 -6.62 -2.31
N PRO A 65 3.71 -6.76 -3.11
CA PRO A 65 4.87 -5.87 -2.95
C PRO A 65 4.52 -4.40 -3.21
N ASP A 66 3.66 -4.14 -4.20
CA ASP A 66 3.21 -2.78 -4.50
C ASP A 66 2.42 -2.19 -3.33
N MET A 67 1.57 -3.00 -2.70
CA MET A 67 0.80 -2.55 -1.53
C MET A 67 1.72 -2.20 -0.37
N LEU A 68 2.73 -3.02 -0.11
CA LEU A 68 3.70 -2.72 0.94
C LEU A 68 4.46 -1.43 0.66
N PHE A 69 4.88 -1.22 -0.57
CA PHE A 69 5.61 -0.02 -0.93
C PHE A 69 4.73 1.23 -0.77
N LYS A 70 3.51 1.18 -1.28
CA LYS A 70 2.56 2.30 -1.18
C LYS A 70 2.13 2.54 0.26
N LEU A 71 2.02 1.48 1.06
CA LEU A 71 1.75 1.60 2.48
C LEU A 71 2.87 2.40 3.16
N SER A 72 4.12 2.06 2.89
CA SER A 72 5.24 2.79 3.46
C SER A 72 5.21 4.27 3.06
N THR A 73 4.89 4.56 1.80
CA THR A 73 4.77 5.92 1.30
C THR A 73 3.71 6.70 2.10
N SER A 74 2.54 6.09 2.27
CA SER A 74 1.45 6.72 3.01
C SER A 74 1.83 6.96 4.47
N LEU A 75 2.49 5.98 5.09
CA LEU A 75 2.92 6.07 6.49
C LEU A 75 3.95 7.18 6.69
N ILE A 76 4.87 7.36 5.74
CA ILE A 76 5.85 8.44 5.80
C ILE A 76 5.14 9.79 5.80
N ILE A 77 4.15 9.95 4.92
CA ILE A 77 3.44 11.21 4.76
C ILE A 77 2.66 11.58 6.04
N ILE A 78 2.09 10.59 6.72
CA ILE A 78 1.36 10.84 7.96
C ILE A 78 2.24 10.78 9.20
N ASP A 79 3.55 10.84 9.00
CA ASP A 79 4.55 10.93 10.07
C ASP A 79 4.60 9.69 10.98
N LYS A 80 4.38 8.51 10.39
CA LYS A 80 4.52 7.23 11.08
C LYS A 80 5.77 6.53 10.57
N LYS A 81 6.90 7.16 10.83
CA LYS A 81 8.20 6.75 10.29
C LYS A 81 8.61 5.34 10.72
N LYS A 82 8.40 5.00 11.99
CA LYS A 82 8.75 3.67 12.49
C LYS A 82 7.97 2.58 11.74
N ASP A 83 6.67 2.78 11.60
CA ASP A 83 5.82 1.82 10.89
C ASP A 83 6.20 1.74 9.41
N ALA A 84 6.56 2.87 8.81
CA ALA A 84 7.02 2.90 7.43
C ALA A 84 8.30 2.10 7.26
N CYS A 85 9.26 2.26 8.17
CA CYS A 85 10.52 1.53 8.13
C CYS A 85 10.28 0.03 8.28
N ASN A 86 9.42 -0.38 9.21
CA ASN A 86 9.07 -1.78 9.38
C ASN A 86 8.43 -2.37 8.12
N THR A 87 7.59 -1.58 7.47
CA THR A 87 6.91 -2.01 6.24
C THR A 87 7.91 -2.19 5.09
N LEU A 88 8.87 -1.28 4.96
CA LEU A 88 9.92 -1.39 3.94
C LEU A 88 10.80 -2.62 4.17
N GLU A 89 11.15 -2.91 5.43
CA GLU A 89 11.90 -4.11 5.76
C GLU A 89 11.12 -5.37 5.41
N LYS A 90 9.82 -5.37 5.69
CA LYS A 90 8.96 -6.50 5.36
C LYS A 90 8.95 -6.75 3.85
N LEU A 91 8.86 -5.69 3.05
CA LEU A 91 8.92 -5.81 1.60
C LEU A 91 10.23 -6.47 1.15
N ILE A 92 11.35 -6.01 1.68
CA ILE A 92 12.67 -6.53 1.32
C ILE A 92 12.79 -8.01 1.73
N ASN A 93 12.32 -8.35 2.91
CA ASN A 93 12.45 -9.71 3.44
C ASN A 93 11.54 -10.70 2.73
N GLU A 94 10.33 -10.30 2.39
CA GLU A 94 9.36 -11.20 1.76
C GLU A 94 9.47 -11.24 0.24
N PHE A 95 9.93 -10.14 -0.38
CA PHE A 95 10.03 -10.04 -1.83
C PHE A 95 11.41 -9.56 -2.26
N PRO A 96 12.49 -10.27 -1.85
CA PRO A 96 13.86 -9.78 -2.10
C PRO A 96 14.23 -9.67 -3.57
N LYS A 97 13.56 -10.43 -4.43
CA LYS A 97 13.85 -10.43 -5.86
C LYS A 97 12.96 -9.48 -6.66
N HIS A 98 12.01 -8.86 -5.99
CA HIS A 98 11.11 -7.92 -6.66
C HIS A 98 11.85 -6.59 -6.93
N LYS A 99 11.50 -5.95 -8.04
CA LYS A 99 12.13 -4.66 -8.40
C LYS A 99 11.96 -3.59 -7.33
N LEU A 100 10.87 -3.65 -6.57
CA LEU A 100 10.61 -2.67 -5.51
C LEU A 100 11.50 -2.87 -4.28
N ALA A 101 12.14 -4.04 -4.13
CA ALA A 101 13.05 -4.29 -3.01
C ALA A 101 14.21 -3.29 -3.01
N ASN A 102 14.79 -3.00 -4.18
CA ASN A 102 15.87 -2.02 -4.29
C ASN A 102 15.40 -0.62 -3.92
N LYS A 103 14.21 -0.23 -4.36
CA LYS A 103 13.62 1.06 -4.00
C LYS A 103 13.35 1.16 -2.51
N ALA A 104 12.87 0.06 -1.91
CA ALA A 104 12.62 -0.01 -0.48
C ALA A 104 13.92 0.17 0.32
N GLU A 105 14.98 -0.49 -0.13
CA GLU A 105 16.28 -0.38 0.52
C GLU A 105 16.81 1.04 0.49
N LYS A 106 16.69 1.72 -0.65
CA LYS A 106 17.09 3.11 -0.77
C LYS A 106 16.29 4.01 0.17
N LYS A 107 14.99 3.75 0.30
CA LYS A 107 14.16 4.52 1.24
C LYS A 107 14.56 4.27 2.69
N LEU A 108 14.84 3.02 3.05
CA LEU A 108 15.32 2.70 4.39
C LEU A 108 16.55 3.52 4.74
N ASN A 109 17.50 3.56 3.82
CA ASN A 109 18.75 4.28 4.05
C ASN A 109 18.54 5.80 4.15
N SER A 110 17.64 6.34 3.32
CA SER A 110 17.40 7.79 3.31
C SER A 110 16.63 8.28 4.54
N PHE A 111 15.86 7.41 5.21
CA PHE A 111 15.08 7.77 6.40
C PHE A 111 15.74 7.35 7.71
N ASP A 112 16.98 6.89 7.66
CA ASP A 112 17.71 6.45 8.86
C ASP A 112 16.89 5.47 9.69
N CYS A 113 16.37 4.46 9.03
CA CYS A 113 15.44 3.52 9.65
C CYS A 113 16.07 2.71 10.76
N ILE A 114 17.38 2.49 10.73
CA ILE A 114 18.08 1.72 11.77
C ILE A 114 17.84 2.34 13.14
N ASN A 115 17.98 3.64 13.26
CA ASN A 115 17.75 4.36 14.52
C ASN A 115 16.27 4.42 14.89
N THR A 116 15.41 4.34 13.92
CA THR A 116 13.96 4.42 14.14
C THR A 116 13.40 3.09 14.65
N ILE A 117 13.94 1.95 14.14
CA ILE A 117 13.44 0.62 14.46
C ILE A 117 13.97 0.12 15.79
N GLN A 118 15.17 0.49 16.14
CA GLN A 118 15.76 0.16 17.42
C GLN A 118 15.13 1.00 18.54
#